data_dd06d9af0b337bbfb38498d9bf24f56d
#
_entry.id   dd06d9af0b337bbfb38498d9bf24f56d
#
_cell.length_a   1.000
_cell.length_b   1.000
_cell.length_c   1.000
_cell.angle_alpha   90.00
_cell.angle_beta   90.00
_cell.angle_gamma   90.00
#
_symmetry.space_group_name_H-M   'P 1'
#
loop_
_entity.id
_entity.type
_entity.pdbx_description
1 polymer ?
#
loop_
_entity_poly.entity_id
_entity_poly.type
_entity_poly.pdbx_seq_one_letter_code
_entity_poly.pdbx_strand_id
1 'polypeptide(L)'
;MYNVNNKFALSQGGWNTVKADTQLKDHTLTDIARPNNDTLYIGCMLDLRVDPVIINMPSFDSKYVSLMVTAYDHYVNVPMATRLGDFQRPEKMLFYSARTEGYNGEPVEGVDRIFETSGDFVSAVFRVMPHASEAERFNRILEQMQSVELITLSEFKGNPAKPVDEIKFPQVGKTDADVFENNFLKVMQFVFNHTTFDPANELDQAVLATLQPLGIEPAKSYDASRVARMDGGRFRKMVEKIVPDEMSKATDPEWAKHNMLGLFQPKGQMTLERLVFQSIIGPIGLPAFEAIYPAIATMDGEPMNAMHDYVLRMKGDEMPPATAFWSATLYDTQNGFFIPNERKKYSVGENGGMKLDADGGIAIHIAAEQPEGVPQENWLPINRGDYGIDIIMRLYAPDLERYQNWTVPSAERFDASR
;
A
#
# COMPACT_ATOMS: atom_id res chain seq x y z
N MET A 1 -3.57 6.23 9.41
CA MET A 1 -2.20 6.67 9.00
C MET A 1 -1.30 7.11 10.15
N TYR A 2 -1.80 7.85 11.15
CA TYR A 2 -0.98 8.24 12.31
C TYR A 2 -0.19 7.06 12.91
N ASN A 3 -0.88 5.99 13.29
CA ASN A 3 -0.22 4.82 13.88
C ASN A 3 0.71 4.09 12.89
N VAL A 4 0.30 3.98 11.64
CA VAL A 4 1.09 3.30 10.58
C VAL A 4 2.41 4.03 10.33
N ASN A 5 2.38 5.34 10.07
CA ASN A 5 3.58 6.11 9.78
C ASN A 5 4.53 6.13 10.99
N ASN A 6 3.99 6.31 12.21
CA ASN A 6 4.82 6.30 13.42
C ASN A 6 5.45 4.94 13.70
N LYS A 7 4.73 3.83 13.49
CA LYS A 7 5.31 2.47 13.62
C LYS A 7 6.42 2.24 12.59
N PHE A 8 6.21 2.65 11.33
CA PHE A 8 7.25 2.52 10.30
C PHE A 8 8.47 3.37 10.62
N ALA A 9 8.30 4.63 10.98
CA ALA A 9 9.42 5.49 11.39
C ALA A 9 10.20 4.86 12.55
N LEU A 10 9.50 4.39 13.59
CA LEU A 10 10.14 3.73 14.74
C LEU A 10 10.90 2.47 14.32
N SER A 11 10.35 1.64 13.44
CA SER A 11 10.99 0.41 12.97
C SER A 11 12.23 0.64 12.11
N GLN A 12 12.39 1.86 11.58
CA GLN A 12 13.53 2.28 10.77
C GLN A 12 14.57 3.10 11.54
N GLY A 13 14.34 3.36 12.83
CA GLY A 13 15.23 4.14 13.68
C GLY A 13 14.86 5.60 13.84
N GLY A 14 13.71 6.03 13.32
CA GLY A 14 13.16 7.38 13.47
C GLY A 14 12.68 8.00 12.15
N TRP A 15 12.44 9.29 12.22
CA TRP A 15 12.09 10.11 11.06
C TRP A 15 13.35 10.59 10.32
N ASN A 16 13.18 11.04 9.07
CA ASN A 16 14.24 11.36 8.13
C ASN A 16 15.19 10.18 7.89
N THR A 17 14.58 9.01 7.77
CA THR A 17 15.26 7.74 7.50
C THR A 17 14.79 7.12 6.20
N VAL A 18 15.67 6.38 5.56
CA VAL A 18 15.38 5.55 4.41
C VAL A 18 15.79 4.10 4.68
N LYS A 19 14.94 3.16 4.29
CA LYS A 19 15.23 1.72 4.40
C LYS A 19 14.75 0.99 3.16
N ALA A 20 15.67 0.34 2.46
CA ALA A 20 15.34 -0.60 1.40
C ALA A 20 15.07 -1.99 2.00
N ASP A 21 13.90 -2.54 1.74
CA ASP A 21 13.57 -3.93 2.06
C ASP A 21 13.83 -4.77 0.80
N THR A 22 14.96 -5.43 0.81
CA THR A 22 15.54 -6.15 -0.33
C THR A 22 15.16 -7.63 -0.38
N GLN A 23 14.21 -8.07 0.46
CA GLN A 23 13.76 -9.45 0.52
C GLN A 23 12.27 -9.57 0.20
N LEU A 24 11.95 -10.43 -0.75
CA LEU A 24 10.56 -10.80 -0.99
C LEU A 24 9.99 -11.46 0.27
N LYS A 25 8.73 -11.12 0.57
CA LYS A 25 8.04 -11.65 1.74
C LYS A 25 7.74 -13.14 1.56
N ASP A 26 7.82 -13.87 2.66
CA ASP A 26 7.48 -15.29 2.71
C ASP A 26 6.44 -15.57 3.83
N HIS A 27 6.11 -16.83 4.04
CA HIS A 27 5.11 -17.28 5.01
C HIS A 27 5.42 -16.93 6.47
N THR A 28 6.62 -16.45 6.79
CA THR A 28 6.96 -16.00 8.14
C THR A 28 6.40 -14.61 8.46
N LEU A 29 5.97 -13.86 7.44
CA LEU A 29 5.27 -12.58 7.63
C LEU A 29 3.81 -12.82 7.98
N THR A 30 3.48 -12.64 9.26
CA THR A 30 2.14 -12.83 9.83
C THR A 30 1.56 -11.57 10.49
N ASP A 31 2.21 -10.43 10.30
CA ASP A 31 1.78 -9.15 10.88
C ASP A 31 0.68 -8.46 10.04
N ILE A 32 0.51 -8.89 8.80
CA ILE A 32 -0.44 -8.33 7.84
C ILE A 32 -1.09 -9.44 7.02
N ALA A 33 -2.41 -9.36 6.83
CA ALA A 33 -3.13 -10.25 5.94
C ALA A 33 -2.86 -9.92 4.47
N ARG A 34 -2.84 -10.94 3.63
CA ARG A 34 -2.60 -10.88 2.18
C ARG A 34 -1.33 -10.11 1.80
N PRO A 35 -0.18 -10.47 2.40
CA PRO A 35 1.08 -9.82 2.12
C PRO A 35 1.45 -9.91 0.63
N ASN A 36 2.19 -8.93 0.16
CA ASN A 36 2.68 -8.87 -1.21
C ASN A 36 4.10 -9.44 -1.31
N ASN A 37 4.35 -10.35 -2.24
CA ASN A 37 5.68 -10.84 -2.58
C ASN A 37 6.07 -10.60 -4.05
N ASP A 38 5.34 -9.72 -4.76
CA ASP A 38 5.64 -9.35 -6.14
C ASP A 38 6.64 -8.21 -6.26
N THR A 39 6.65 -7.31 -5.26
CA THR A 39 7.50 -6.12 -5.24
C THR A 39 8.34 -6.05 -3.97
N LEU A 40 9.50 -5.43 -4.11
CA LEU A 40 10.32 -4.95 -3.01
C LEU A 40 9.91 -3.53 -2.64
N TYR A 41 10.31 -3.07 -1.45
CA TYR A 41 9.88 -1.79 -0.91
C TYR A 41 11.05 -0.92 -0.49
N ILE A 42 10.93 0.41 -0.70
CA ILE A 42 11.79 1.39 -0.06
C ILE A 42 10.88 2.31 0.75
N GLY A 43 11.09 2.38 2.04
CA GLY A 43 10.36 3.28 2.94
C GLY A 43 11.20 4.49 3.29
N CYS A 44 10.73 5.67 2.91
CA CYS A 44 11.28 6.96 3.32
C CYS A 44 10.30 7.60 4.30
N MET A 45 10.77 7.88 5.52
CA MET A 45 9.96 8.49 6.58
C MET A 45 10.42 9.93 6.79
N LEU A 46 9.58 10.90 6.42
CA LEU A 46 9.93 12.30 6.34
C LEU A 46 9.32 13.11 7.49
N ASP A 47 10.14 13.83 8.25
CA ASP A 47 9.74 14.90 9.15
C ASP A 47 10.07 16.25 8.47
N LEU A 48 9.04 16.93 8.00
CA LEU A 48 9.14 18.14 7.19
C LEU A 48 8.96 19.43 7.99
N ARG A 49 8.94 19.36 9.33
CA ARG A 49 8.66 20.54 10.16
C ARG A 49 9.74 21.63 10.06
N VAL A 50 10.99 21.23 10.10
CA VAL A 50 12.14 22.16 10.29
C VAL A 50 12.88 22.42 8.99
N ASP A 51 13.01 21.42 8.14
CA ASP A 51 13.75 21.54 6.88
C ASP A 51 13.09 20.68 5.80
N PRO A 52 13.03 21.14 4.54
CA PRO A 52 12.64 20.25 3.43
C PRO A 52 13.57 19.05 3.32
N VAL A 53 13.04 17.94 2.88
CA VAL A 53 13.81 16.70 2.68
C VAL A 53 13.86 16.35 1.20
N ILE A 54 15.05 16.05 0.72
CA ILE A 54 15.29 15.64 -0.66
C ILE A 54 15.49 14.11 -0.67
N ILE A 55 14.72 13.42 -1.50
CA ILE A 55 14.95 12.03 -1.88
C ILE A 55 15.82 12.05 -3.14
N ASN A 56 17.05 11.55 -3.03
CA ASN A 56 17.95 11.35 -4.14
C ASN A 56 17.77 9.93 -4.68
N MET A 57 17.30 9.82 -5.92
CA MET A 57 16.93 8.56 -6.53
C MET A 57 17.80 8.21 -7.73
N PRO A 58 18.20 6.94 -7.88
CA PRO A 58 18.76 6.44 -9.13
C PRO A 58 17.67 6.25 -10.20
N SER A 59 18.08 5.98 -11.43
CA SER A 59 17.21 5.28 -12.38
C SER A 59 17.08 3.81 -11.97
N PHE A 60 15.91 3.20 -12.24
CA PHE A 60 15.69 1.78 -11.95
C PHE A 60 15.65 0.93 -13.22
N ASP A 61 16.41 -0.17 -13.25
CA ASP A 61 16.30 -1.22 -14.27
C ASP A 61 15.10 -2.13 -13.97
N SER A 62 13.95 -1.52 -13.76
CA SER A 62 12.72 -2.26 -13.43
C SER A 62 11.59 -1.85 -14.37
N LYS A 63 10.81 -2.84 -14.81
CA LYS A 63 9.60 -2.63 -15.61
C LYS A 63 8.52 -1.84 -14.81
N TYR A 64 8.56 -1.92 -13.48
CA TYR A 64 7.61 -1.25 -12.62
C TYR A 64 8.27 -0.69 -11.36
N VAL A 65 8.12 0.61 -11.19
CA VAL A 65 8.37 1.32 -9.94
C VAL A 65 7.20 2.27 -9.73
N SER A 66 6.67 2.32 -8.52
CA SER A 66 5.69 3.32 -8.12
C SER A 66 6.06 3.95 -6.79
N LEU A 67 5.61 5.18 -6.57
CA LEU A 67 5.77 5.92 -5.33
C LEU A 67 4.39 6.31 -4.79
N MET A 68 4.13 5.99 -3.54
CA MET A 68 3.00 6.47 -2.76
C MET A 68 3.51 7.43 -1.68
N VAL A 69 3.01 8.66 -1.68
CA VAL A 69 3.33 9.66 -0.65
C VAL A 69 2.07 9.95 0.15
N THR A 70 2.11 9.71 1.46
CA THR A 70 0.93 9.80 2.32
C THR A 70 1.27 10.41 3.69
N ALA A 71 0.54 11.46 4.07
CA ALA A 71 0.54 12.04 5.40
C ALA A 71 -0.53 11.40 6.30
N TYR A 72 -0.82 11.99 7.46
CA TYR A 72 -1.83 11.46 8.40
C TYR A 72 -3.26 11.54 7.87
N ASP A 73 -3.53 12.40 6.90
CA ASP A 73 -4.86 12.57 6.30
C ASP A 73 -5.24 11.49 5.28
N HIS A 74 -4.33 10.57 4.98
CA HIS A 74 -4.52 9.38 4.17
C HIS A 74 -4.81 9.60 2.67
N TYR A 75 -4.62 10.80 2.15
CA TYR A 75 -4.67 11.04 0.71
C TYR A 75 -3.37 10.64 0.02
N VAL A 76 -3.44 10.27 -1.25
CA VAL A 76 -2.28 9.99 -2.11
C VAL A 76 -2.12 11.15 -3.08
N ASN A 77 -1.42 12.21 -2.63
CA ASN A 77 -1.34 13.47 -3.37
C ASN A 77 -0.23 13.51 -4.42
N VAL A 78 0.73 12.60 -4.36
CA VAL A 78 1.89 12.54 -5.28
C VAL A 78 1.93 11.16 -5.94
N PRO A 79 1.19 10.95 -7.05
CA PRO A 79 1.28 9.73 -7.82
C PRO A 79 2.49 9.79 -8.76
N MET A 80 3.43 8.85 -8.60
CA MET A 80 4.56 8.68 -9.50
C MET A 80 4.75 7.22 -9.84
N ALA A 81 4.98 6.92 -11.12
CA ALA A 81 5.20 5.55 -11.59
C ALA A 81 5.93 5.51 -12.93
N THR A 82 6.57 4.38 -13.21
CA THR A 82 7.22 4.13 -14.50
C THR A 82 6.28 4.31 -15.70
N ARG A 83 4.99 3.97 -15.57
CA ARG A 83 3.98 4.22 -16.62
C ARG A 83 3.75 5.71 -16.92
N LEU A 84 4.10 6.61 -16.00
CA LEU A 84 4.05 8.06 -16.18
C LEU A 84 5.37 8.65 -16.69
N GLY A 85 6.37 7.79 -16.95
CA GLY A 85 7.71 8.19 -17.38
C GLY A 85 8.66 8.49 -16.23
N ASP A 86 8.25 8.26 -14.98
CA ASP A 86 9.09 8.47 -13.79
C ASP A 86 10.13 7.34 -13.64
N PHE A 87 11.16 7.59 -12.83
CA PHE A 87 12.19 6.61 -12.40
C PHE A 87 13.11 6.08 -13.51
N GLN A 88 13.09 6.66 -14.70
CA GLN A 88 13.94 6.25 -15.82
C GLN A 88 15.30 6.95 -15.85
N ARG A 89 15.45 8.00 -15.06
CA ARG A 89 16.69 8.75 -14.88
C ARG A 89 16.87 9.06 -13.39
N PRO A 90 18.11 9.33 -12.93
CA PRO A 90 18.32 9.84 -11.58
C PRO A 90 17.58 11.17 -11.38
N GLU A 91 16.94 11.33 -10.23
CA GLU A 91 16.18 12.54 -9.87
C GLU A 91 16.35 12.89 -8.40
N LYS A 92 16.34 14.19 -8.11
CA LYS A 92 16.25 14.74 -6.77
C LYS A 92 14.88 15.35 -6.56
N MET A 93 14.11 14.76 -5.66
CA MET A 93 12.76 15.19 -5.32
C MET A 93 12.75 15.81 -3.94
N LEU A 94 12.39 17.09 -3.85
CA LEU A 94 12.26 17.81 -2.59
C LEU A 94 10.81 17.75 -2.10
N PHE A 95 10.64 17.41 -0.83
CA PHE A 95 9.35 17.41 -0.13
C PHE A 95 9.36 18.45 0.98
N TYR A 96 8.25 19.16 1.13
CA TYR A 96 8.02 20.13 2.19
C TYR A 96 6.52 20.14 2.56
N SER A 97 6.18 20.77 3.69
CA SER A 97 4.79 21.03 4.07
C SER A 97 4.57 22.56 4.18
N ALA A 98 3.32 22.98 4.21
CA ALA A 98 2.95 24.39 4.43
C ALA A 98 3.48 24.97 5.77
N ARG A 99 4.01 24.12 6.67
CA ARG A 99 4.57 24.51 7.97
C ARG A 99 6.08 24.32 8.05
N THR A 100 6.74 23.92 6.97
CA THR A 100 8.21 23.79 6.93
C THR A 100 8.87 25.14 7.18
N GLU A 101 9.76 25.22 8.17
CA GLU A 101 10.35 26.49 8.58
C GLU A 101 11.20 27.15 7.49
N GLY A 102 10.81 28.37 7.09
CA GLY A 102 11.58 29.19 6.17
C GLY A 102 11.65 28.69 4.73
N TYR A 103 10.69 27.86 4.30
CA TYR A 103 10.59 27.38 2.93
C TYR A 103 9.12 27.30 2.48
N ASN A 104 8.82 27.83 1.28
CA ASN A 104 7.46 27.90 0.74
C ASN A 104 7.40 27.42 -0.72
N GLY A 105 8.26 26.48 -1.11
CA GLY A 105 8.24 25.88 -2.44
C GLY A 105 9.10 26.62 -3.49
N GLU A 106 10.03 27.46 -3.07
CA GLU A 106 10.93 28.17 -3.99
C GLU A 106 11.82 27.18 -4.76
N PRO A 107 12.09 27.41 -6.07
CA PRO A 107 13.00 26.59 -6.85
C PRO A 107 14.39 26.47 -6.20
N VAL A 108 14.95 25.28 -6.20
CA VAL A 108 16.28 24.97 -5.67
C VAL A 108 17.16 24.44 -6.81
N GLU A 109 18.29 25.09 -7.03
CA GLU A 109 19.26 24.64 -8.05
C GLU A 109 19.73 23.21 -7.77
N GLY A 110 19.67 22.35 -8.78
CA GLY A 110 20.05 20.93 -8.67
C GLY A 110 18.97 20.03 -8.09
N VAL A 111 17.77 20.54 -7.82
CA VAL A 111 16.56 19.76 -7.49
C VAL A 111 15.67 19.67 -8.73
N ASP A 112 15.24 18.47 -9.09
CA ASP A 112 14.46 18.24 -10.32
C ASP A 112 12.96 18.52 -10.13
N ARG A 113 12.41 18.15 -8.96
CA ARG A 113 10.98 18.35 -8.64
C ARG A 113 10.79 18.74 -7.18
N ILE A 114 9.72 19.51 -6.93
CA ILE A 114 9.36 20.00 -5.60
C ILE A 114 7.90 19.67 -5.35
N PHE A 115 7.61 19.06 -4.19
CA PHE A 115 6.30 18.61 -3.80
C PHE A 115 5.91 19.17 -2.43
N GLU A 116 4.77 19.86 -2.38
CA GLU A 116 4.11 20.19 -1.14
C GLU A 116 3.27 19.00 -0.67
N THR A 117 3.44 18.61 0.59
CA THR A 117 2.68 17.53 1.22
C THR A 117 1.56 18.07 2.09
N SER A 118 0.52 17.27 2.29
CA SER A 118 -0.63 17.65 3.13
C SER A 118 -0.37 17.55 4.63
N GLY A 119 0.83 17.19 5.05
CA GLY A 119 1.20 17.08 6.46
C GLY A 119 2.70 17.09 6.69
N ASP A 120 3.10 17.20 7.95
CA ASP A 120 4.51 17.32 8.36
C ASP A 120 5.21 15.97 8.45
N PHE A 121 4.46 14.93 8.80
CA PHE A 121 4.95 13.56 8.99
C PHE A 121 4.44 12.68 7.85
N VAL A 122 5.34 12.30 6.96
CA VAL A 122 4.99 11.70 5.68
C VAL A 122 5.73 10.38 5.47
N SER A 123 5.03 9.39 4.97
CA SER A 123 5.64 8.20 4.39
C SER A 123 5.69 8.31 2.87
N ALA A 124 6.87 8.11 2.28
CA ALA A 124 7.07 7.95 0.86
C ALA A 124 7.51 6.50 0.62
N VAL A 125 6.60 5.69 0.09
CA VAL A 125 6.80 4.25 -0.04
C VAL A 125 6.90 3.88 -1.52
N PHE A 126 8.07 3.40 -1.91
CA PHE A 126 8.28 2.87 -3.25
C PHE A 126 7.95 1.39 -3.30
N ARG A 127 7.40 0.96 -4.42
CA ARG A 127 7.29 -0.45 -4.80
C ARG A 127 8.10 -0.66 -6.06
N VAL A 128 8.97 -1.67 -6.05
CA VAL A 128 9.89 -1.97 -7.15
C VAL A 128 9.71 -3.43 -7.55
N MET A 129 9.35 -3.71 -8.81
CA MET A 129 9.36 -5.07 -9.34
C MET A 129 10.80 -5.55 -9.44
N PRO A 130 11.20 -6.62 -8.73
CA PRO A 130 12.60 -7.01 -8.64
C PRO A 130 13.10 -7.82 -9.82
N HIS A 131 12.24 -8.34 -10.71
CA HIS A 131 12.61 -9.30 -11.78
C HIS A 131 13.34 -10.52 -11.20
N ALA A 132 12.76 -11.16 -10.18
CA ALA A 132 13.41 -12.19 -9.38
C ALA A 132 13.87 -13.43 -10.16
N SER A 133 13.31 -13.69 -11.36
CA SER A 133 13.75 -14.74 -12.27
C SER A 133 15.00 -14.38 -13.11
N GLU A 134 15.43 -13.11 -13.09
CA GLU A 134 16.57 -12.59 -13.85
C GLU A 134 17.71 -12.20 -12.89
N ALA A 135 18.56 -13.13 -12.47
CA ALA A 135 19.51 -12.96 -11.36
C ALA A 135 20.40 -11.71 -11.46
N GLU A 136 20.94 -11.39 -12.63
CA GLU A 136 21.79 -10.22 -12.81
C GLU A 136 20.98 -8.91 -12.69
N ARG A 137 19.78 -8.88 -13.26
CA ARG A 137 18.88 -7.73 -13.17
C ARG A 137 18.39 -7.52 -11.75
N PHE A 138 18.03 -8.61 -11.07
CA PHE A 138 17.67 -8.58 -9.66
C PHE A 138 18.76 -7.92 -8.80
N ASN A 139 20.01 -8.33 -8.94
CA ASN A 139 21.12 -7.76 -8.18
C ASN A 139 21.31 -6.26 -8.49
N ARG A 140 21.24 -5.84 -9.76
CA ARG A 140 21.30 -4.40 -10.10
C ARG A 140 20.18 -3.61 -9.46
N ILE A 141 18.96 -4.15 -9.44
CA ILE A 141 17.82 -3.49 -8.79
C ILE A 141 18.04 -3.35 -7.28
N LEU A 142 18.61 -4.39 -6.62
CA LEU A 142 18.93 -4.29 -5.18
C LEU A 142 19.95 -3.18 -4.91
N GLU A 143 21.00 -3.06 -5.72
CA GLU A 143 21.99 -1.99 -5.62
C GLU A 143 21.34 -0.61 -5.82
N GLN A 144 20.48 -0.47 -6.81
CA GLN A 144 19.73 0.76 -7.08
C GLN A 144 18.82 1.12 -5.90
N MET A 145 18.10 0.15 -5.33
CA MET A 145 17.27 0.38 -4.13
C MET A 145 18.08 0.86 -2.92
N GLN A 146 19.25 0.26 -2.71
CA GLN A 146 20.15 0.61 -1.60
C GLN A 146 20.85 1.97 -1.80
N SER A 147 20.89 2.48 -3.03
CA SER A 147 21.48 3.79 -3.34
C SER A 147 20.51 4.95 -3.19
N VAL A 148 19.25 4.70 -2.82
CA VAL A 148 18.31 5.79 -2.50
C VAL A 148 18.73 6.45 -1.19
N GLU A 149 18.86 7.77 -1.21
CA GLU A 149 19.34 8.56 -0.09
C GLU A 149 18.35 9.66 0.30
N LEU A 150 18.32 9.99 1.59
CA LEU A 150 17.67 11.18 2.11
C LEU A 150 18.70 12.20 2.56
N ILE A 151 18.48 13.44 2.20
CA ILE A 151 19.28 14.57 2.63
C ILE A 151 18.37 15.77 2.90
N THR A 152 18.61 16.52 3.95
CA THR A 152 17.85 17.77 4.18
C THR A 152 18.32 18.87 3.22
N LEU A 153 17.47 19.87 2.98
CA LEU A 153 17.83 21.00 2.12
C LEU A 153 19.04 21.75 2.64
N SER A 154 19.20 21.87 3.96
CA SER A 154 20.37 22.50 4.57
C SER A 154 21.66 21.74 4.22
N GLU A 155 21.68 20.43 4.41
CA GLU A 155 22.82 19.58 4.05
C GLU A 155 23.10 19.58 2.55
N PHE A 156 22.05 19.56 1.72
CA PHE A 156 22.19 19.68 0.26
C PHE A 156 22.88 20.98 -0.17
N LYS A 157 22.65 22.06 0.58
CA LYS A 157 23.33 23.37 0.37
C LYS A 157 24.71 23.45 1.05
N GLY A 158 25.21 22.34 1.61
CA GLY A 158 26.53 22.29 2.28
C GLY A 158 26.54 22.87 3.70
N ASN A 159 25.37 23.05 4.32
CA ASN A 159 25.25 23.49 5.71
C ASN A 159 25.04 22.27 6.64
N PRO A 160 25.28 22.38 7.94
CA PRO A 160 24.90 21.37 8.90
C PRO A 160 23.38 21.14 8.89
N ALA A 161 22.95 19.90 9.18
CA ALA A 161 21.54 19.60 9.42
C ALA A 161 20.98 20.51 10.52
N LYS A 162 19.78 21.04 10.33
CA LYS A 162 19.10 21.83 11.37
C LYS A 162 18.72 20.92 12.55
N PRO A 163 18.86 21.37 13.79
CA PRO A 163 18.38 20.62 14.92
C PRO A 163 16.84 20.48 14.86
N VAL A 164 16.35 19.30 15.10
CA VAL A 164 14.92 19.01 15.16
C VAL A 164 14.54 18.74 16.61
N ASP A 165 13.59 19.50 17.14
CA ASP A 165 13.10 19.26 18.50
C ASP A 165 12.45 17.90 18.61
N GLU A 166 12.78 17.17 19.69
CA GLU A 166 12.15 15.91 20.02
C GLU A 166 10.65 16.11 20.24
N ILE A 167 9.84 15.34 19.53
CA ILE A 167 8.40 15.38 19.66
C ILE A 167 7.87 14.12 20.35
N LYS A 168 6.97 14.32 21.30
CA LYS A 168 6.30 13.21 22.00
C LYS A 168 4.99 12.88 21.30
N PHE A 169 5.02 11.81 20.53
CA PHE A 169 3.82 11.31 19.86
C PHE A 169 2.80 10.79 20.90
N PRO A 170 1.53 11.25 20.86
CA PRO A 170 0.48 10.69 21.68
C PRO A 170 0.35 9.17 21.48
N GLN A 171 0.28 8.43 22.56
CA GLN A 171 0.21 6.96 22.52
C GLN A 171 -1.14 6.48 21.99
N VAL A 172 -1.12 5.49 21.11
CA VAL A 172 -2.33 4.86 20.53
C VAL A 172 -2.83 3.72 21.41
N GLY A 173 -1.94 2.91 21.94
CA GLY A 173 -2.20 1.65 22.62
C GLY A 173 -1.59 0.46 21.88
N LYS A 174 -2.01 -0.74 22.22
CA LYS A 174 -1.49 -1.99 21.59
C LYS A 174 -2.10 -2.21 20.20
N THR A 175 -3.38 -1.91 20.06
CA THR A 175 -4.13 -2.04 18.81
C THR A 175 -4.64 -0.68 18.34
N ASP A 176 -5.02 -0.57 17.06
CA ASP A 176 -5.58 0.68 16.52
C ASP A 176 -6.93 1.05 17.16
N ALA A 177 -7.69 0.06 17.64
CA ALA A 177 -8.94 0.29 18.36
C ALA A 177 -8.73 0.94 19.75
N ASP A 178 -7.57 0.77 20.37
CA ASP A 178 -7.27 1.32 21.69
C ASP A 178 -7.25 2.85 21.69
N VAL A 179 -6.96 3.50 20.56
CA VAL A 179 -7.00 4.97 20.45
C VAL A 179 -8.39 5.52 20.73
N PHE A 180 -9.44 4.84 20.27
CA PHE A 180 -10.82 5.29 20.45
C PHE A 180 -11.26 5.23 21.91
N GLU A 181 -10.77 4.24 22.66
CA GLU A 181 -11.05 4.11 24.08
C GLU A 181 -10.23 5.09 24.94
N ASN A 182 -8.94 5.23 24.65
CA ASN A 182 -8.01 5.80 25.61
C ASN A 182 -7.55 7.22 25.28
N ASN A 183 -7.40 7.58 24.00
CA ASN A 183 -6.62 8.78 23.68
C ASN A 183 -7.03 9.51 22.39
N PHE A 184 -8.23 9.26 21.89
CA PHE A 184 -8.67 9.74 20.59
C PHE A 184 -8.48 11.25 20.40
N LEU A 185 -9.05 12.07 21.32
CA LEU A 185 -9.00 13.52 21.15
C LEU A 185 -7.59 14.10 21.23
N LYS A 186 -6.70 13.50 22.03
CA LYS A 186 -5.30 13.92 22.09
C LYS A 186 -4.55 13.57 20.80
N VAL A 187 -4.80 12.39 20.24
CA VAL A 187 -4.23 11.98 18.94
C VAL A 187 -4.79 12.88 17.83
N MET A 188 -6.09 13.16 17.82
CA MET A 188 -6.70 14.05 16.83
C MET A 188 -6.16 15.48 16.89
N GLN A 189 -5.95 16.03 18.11
CA GLN A 189 -5.32 17.34 18.24
C GLN A 189 -3.89 17.34 17.63
N PHE A 190 -3.12 16.29 17.87
CA PHE A 190 -1.79 16.14 17.29
C PHE A 190 -1.87 16.05 15.75
N VAL A 191 -2.75 15.20 15.23
CA VAL A 191 -2.96 15.04 13.78
C VAL A 191 -3.36 16.37 13.14
N PHE A 192 -4.28 17.12 13.77
CA PHE A 192 -4.74 18.42 13.25
C PHE A 192 -3.62 19.46 13.21
N ASN A 193 -2.72 19.45 14.17
CA ASN A 193 -1.58 20.36 14.21
C ASN A 193 -0.54 20.07 13.13
N HIS A 194 -0.53 18.84 12.60
CA HIS A 194 0.44 18.37 11.61
C HIS A 194 -0.21 18.00 10.26
N THR A 195 -1.44 18.46 10.02
CA THR A 195 -2.17 18.29 8.75
C THR A 195 -2.52 19.66 8.18
N THR A 196 -2.41 19.83 6.87
CA THR A 196 -2.89 21.00 6.15
C THR A 196 -4.33 20.81 5.72
N PHE A 197 -5.22 21.64 6.22
CA PHE A 197 -6.62 21.68 5.83
C PHE A 197 -6.80 22.73 4.72
N ASP A 198 -7.42 22.31 3.62
CA ASP A 198 -7.74 23.19 2.50
C ASP A 198 -9.08 23.89 2.76
N PRO A 199 -9.12 25.23 2.84
CA PRO A 199 -10.37 25.96 3.03
C PRO A 199 -11.38 25.78 1.89
N ALA A 200 -10.94 25.37 0.70
CA ALA A 200 -11.80 25.07 -0.44
C ALA A 200 -12.30 23.62 -0.48
N ASN A 201 -11.75 22.73 0.35
CA ASN A 201 -12.15 21.32 0.40
C ASN A 201 -13.30 21.11 1.38
N GLU A 202 -14.49 20.75 0.89
CA GLU A 202 -15.71 20.57 1.70
C GLU A 202 -15.53 19.48 2.78
N LEU A 203 -14.80 18.39 2.47
CA LEU A 203 -14.56 17.31 3.44
C LEU A 203 -13.65 17.77 4.58
N ASP A 204 -12.58 18.51 4.27
CA ASP A 204 -11.74 19.13 5.30
C ASP A 204 -12.55 20.04 6.21
N GLN A 205 -13.39 20.89 5.65
CA GLN A 205 -14.24 21.80 6.42
C GLN A 205 -15.26 21.06 7.29
N ALA A 206 -15.84 19.98 6.75
CA ALA A 206 -16.77 19.12 7.52
C ALA A 206 -16.07 18.45 8.71
N VAL A 207 -14.85 17.96 8.53
CA VAL A 207 -14.05 17.35 9.60
C VAL A 207 -13.70 18.39 10.67
N LEU A 208 -13.26 19.58 10.29
CA LEU A 208 -13.00 20.69 11.23
C LEU A 208 -14.26 21.05 12.04
N ALA A 209 -15.39 21.25 11.36
CA ALA A 209 -16.66 21.59 12.01
C ALA A 209 -17.15 20.48 12.96
N THR A 210 -16.86 19.21 12.66
CA THR A 210 -17.26 18.07 13.49
C THR A 210 -16.44 17.99 14.79
N LEU A 211 -15.14 18.31 14.74
CA LEU A 211 -14.26 18.16 15.89
C LEU A 211 -14.12 19.45 16.74
N GLN A 212 -14.43 20.61 16.18
CA GLN A 212 -14.40 21.87 16.91
C GLN A 212 -15.27 21.87 18.18
N PRO A 213 -16.53 21.38 18.19
CA PRO A 213 -17.34 21.30 19.40
C PRO A 213 -16.77 20.37 20.48
N LEU A 214 -15.85 19.47 20.09
CA LEU A 214 -15.14 18.58 21.02
C LEU A 214 -13.86 19.24 21.60
N GLY A 215 -13.56 20.48 21.20
CA GLY A 215 -12.39 21.22 21.67
C GLY A 215 -11.11 20.94 20.87
N ILE A 216 -11.23 20.38 19.66
CA ILE A 216 -10.10 20.04 18.78
C ILE A 216 -10.07 21.00 17.59
N GLU A 217 -9.00 21.77 17.48
CA GLU A 217 -8.78 22.76 16.42
C GLU A 217 -7.31 22.80 16.01
N PRO A 218 -6.98 23.04 14.71
CA PRO A 218 -5.59 23.22 14.28
C PRO A 218 -4.88 24.33 15.03
N ALA A 219 -3.56 24.21 15.20
CA ALA A 219 -2.68 25.17 15.85
C ALA A 219 -3.03 25.46 17.33
N LYS A 220 -3.78 24.57 17.99
CA LYS A 220 -4.06 24.63 19.44
C LYS A 220 -3.26 23.59 20.20
N SER A 221 -2.93 23.91 21.45
CA SER A 221 -2.41 22.90 22.38
C SER A 221 -3.55 22.03 22.91
N TYR A 222 -3.32 20.73 23.06
CA TYR A 222 -4.27 19.85 23.73
C TYR A 222 -4.44 20.26 25.18
N ASP A 223 -5.67 20.54 25.59
CA ASP A 223 -6.05 20.90 26.96
C ASP A 223 -7.19 20.00 27.42
N ALA A 224 -6.88 19.03 28.28
CA ALA A 224 -7.86 18.08 28.78
C ALA A 224 -9.05 18.74 29.54
N SER A 225 -8.92 19.98 30.00
CA SER A 225 -10.00 20.71 30.62
C SER A 225 -11.03 21.32 29.65
N ARG A 226 -10.60 21.50 28.39
CA ARG A 226 -11.40 22.12 27.31
C ARG A 226 -12.01 21.14 26.36
N VAL A 227 -11.44 19.92 26.25
CA VAL A 227 -11.97 18.90 25.34
C VAL A 227 -13.21 18.24 25.93
N ALA A 228 -14.11 17.80 25.07
CA ALA A 228 -15.31 17.08 25.48
C ALA A 228 -14.94 15.80 26.25
N ARG A 229 -15.74 15.48 27.27
CA ARG A 229 -15.60 14.20 27.98
C ARG A 229 -16.25 13.11 27.14
N MET A 230 -15.45 12.16 26.68
CA MET A 230 -15.93 11.01 25.95
C MET A 230 -15.94 9.75 26.82
N ASP A 231 -16.99 8.95 26.68
CA ASP A 231 -17.00 7.58 27.17
C ASP A 231 -16.23 6.71 26.17
N GLY A 232 -14.95 6.51 26.43
CA GLY A 232 -14.05 5.78 25.55
C GLY A 232 -14.49 4.35 25.30
N GLY A 233 -15.02 3.65 26.33
CA GLY A 233 -15.50 2.28 26.17
C GLY A 233 -16.72 2.20 25.25
N ARG A 234 -17.64 3.17 25.34
CA ARG A 234 -18.78 3.28 24.42
C ARG A 234 -18.30 3.61 23.00
N PHE A 235 -17.33 4.52 22.86
CA PHE A 235 -16.82 4.92 21.56
C PHE A 235 -16.12 3.74 20.86
N ARG A 236 -15.27 3.00 21.57
CA ARG A 236 -14.66 1.77 21.04
C ARG A 236 -15.70 0.78 20.54
N LYS A 237 -16.72 0.49 21.32
CA LYS A 237 -17.81 -0.42 20.92
C LYS A 237 -18.56 0.06 19.67
N MET A 238 -18.71 1.35 19.47
CA MET A 238 -19.30 1.90 18.25
C MET A 238 -18.40 1.63 17.04
N VAL A 239 -17.10 1.87 17.15
CA VAL A 239 -16.14 1.62 16.08
C VAL A 239 -16.06 0.14 15.74
N GLU A 240 -16.00 -0.74 16.77
CA GLU A 240 -15.98 -2.20 16.59
C GLU A 240 -17.24 -2.73 15.87
N LYS A 241 -18.37 -2.02 15.97
CA LYS A 241 -19.58 -2.33 15.20
C LYS A 241 -19.51 -1.78 13.76
N ILE A 242 -19.00 -0.57 13.56
CA ILE A 242 -18.94 0.07 12.25
C ILE A 242 -18.00 -0.69 11.30
N VAL A 243 -16.87 -1.20 11.79
CA VAL A 243 -15.86 -1.85 10.95
C VAL A 243 -16.41 -3.05 10.16
N PRO A 244 -17.10 -4.05 10.78
CA PRO A 244 -17.71 -5.14 10.02
C PRO A 244 -18.80 -4.66 9.05
N ASP A 245 -19.61 -3.67 9.44
CA ASP A 245 -20.66 -3.12 8.59
C ASP A 245 -20.06 -2.48 7.32
N GLU A 246 -18.98 -1.69 7.46
CA GLU A 246 -18.26 -1.12 6.32
C GLU A 246 -17.58 -2.20 5.45
N MET A 247 -16.94 -3.19 6.07
CA MET A 247 -16.33 -4.31 5.34
C MET A 247 -17.34 -5.09 4.50
N SER A 248 -18.56 -5.26 5.01
CA SER A 248 -19.62 -6.00 4.31
C SER A 248 -20.04 -5.33 3.01
N LYS A 249 -19.87 -4.00 2.86
CA LYS A 249 -20.18 -3.29 1.61
C LYS A 249 -19.39 -3.81 0.41
N ALA A 250 -18.16 -4.26 0.63
CA ALA A 250 -17.33 -4.83 -0.44
C ALA A 250 -17.84 -6.16 -0.99
N THR A 251 -18.78 -6.81 -0.30
CA THR A 251 -19.43 -8.04 -0.79
C THR A 251 -20.57 -7.76 -1.77
N ASP A 252 -21.04 -6.50 -1.86
CA ASP A 252 -21.98 -6.05 -2.89
C ASP A 252 -21.19 -5.71 -4.18
N PRO A 253 -21.39 -6.45 -5.28
CA PRO A 253 -20.66 -6.23 -6.52
C PRO A 253 -20.88 -4.84 -7.14
N GLU A 254 -22.07 -4.27 -7.01
CA GLU A 254 -22.37 -2.93 -7.54
C GLU A 254 -21.68 -1.85 -6.72
N TRP A 255 -21.69 -1.97 -5.38
CA TRP A 255 -20.97 -1.05 -4.54
C TRP A 255 -19.46 -1.14 -4.79
N ALA A 256 -18.91 -2.37 -4.84
CA ALA A 256 -17.49 -2.60 -5.09
C ALA A 256 -17.04 -2.02 -6.43
N LYS A 257 -17.77 -2.27 -7.50
CA LYS A 257 -17.51 -1.73 -8.84
C LYS A 257 -17.46 -0.19 -8.84
N HIS A 258 -18.33 0.45 -8.07
CA HIS A 258 -18.43 1.91 -8.02
C HIS A 258 -17.36 2.56 -7.14
N ASN A 259 -16.96 1.92 -6.03
CA ASN A 259 -16.13 2.54 -5.00
C ASN A 259 -14.68 2.09 -5.01
N MET A 260 -14.39 0.81 -5.30
CA MET A 260 -13.03 0.27 -5.20
C MET A 260 -12.03 0.98 -6.13
N LEU A 261 -12.44 1.35 -7.34
CA LEU A 261 -11.59 2.06 -8.28
C LEU A 261 -11.31 3.52 -7.88
N GLY A 262 -12.10 4.07 -6.95
CA GLY A 262 -11.96 5.44 -6.45
C GLY A 262 -11.16 5.56 -5.14
N LEU A 263 -10.53 4.48 -4.66
CA LEU A 263 -9.71 4.51 -3.46
C LEU A 263 -8.31 5.09 -3.73
N PHE A 264 -7.63 5.54 -2.69
CA PHE A 264 -6.25 6.03 -2.71
C PHE A 264 -6.02 7.19 -3.71
N GLN A 265 -7.00 8.08 -3.81
CA GLN A 265 -6.93 9.25 -4.68
C GLN A 265 -6.38 10.49 -3.95
N PRO A 266 -5.97 11.52 -4.69
CA PRO A 266 -5.58 12.81 -4.11
C PRO A 266 -6.71 13.49 -3.32
N LYS A 267 -6.33 14.42 -2.44
CA LYS A 267 -7.28 15.31 -1.76
C LYS A 267 -8.19 16.02 -2.78
N GLY A 268 -9.47 16.10 -2.48
CA GLY A 268 -10.50 16.64 -3.38
C GLY A 268 -11.11 15.62 -4.35
N GLN A 269 -10.54 14.42 -4.48
CA GLN A 269 -11.08 13.33 -5.31
C GLN A 269 -11.64 12.17 -4.49
N MET A 270 -11.67 12.30 -3.18
CA MET A 270 -12.18 11.29 -2.24
C MET A 270 -13.51 11.72 -1.65
N THR A 271 -14.40 10.76 -1.43
CA THR A 271 -15.57 10.93 -0.54
C THR A 271 -15.23 10.43 0.86
N LEU A 272 -15.99 10.88 1.87
CA LEU A 272 -15.83 10.39 3.24
C LEU A 272 -15.99 8.86 3.33
N GLU A 273 -16.98 8.30 2.63
CA GLU A 273 -17.22 6.87 2.59
C GLU A 273 -15.99 6.10 2.07
N ARG A 274 -15.41 6.52 0.95
CA ARG A 274 -14.21 5.91 0.39
C ARG A 274 -13.00 6.05 1.33
N LEU A 275 -12.83 7.20 1.98
CA LEU A 275 -11.72 7.43 2.90
C LEU A 275 -11.85 6.56 4.15
N VAL A 276 -13.05 6.39 4.70
CA VAL A 276 -13.32 5.48 5.82
C VAL A 276 -13.07 4.04 5.41
N PHE A 277 -13.64 3.61 4.29
CA PHE A 277 -13.45 2.24 3.77
C PHE A 277 -11.97 1.92 3.52
N GLN A 278 -11.25 2.78 2.84
CA GLN A 278 -9.80 2.68 2.60
C GLN A 278 -9.01 2.50 3.91
N SER A 279 -9.39 3.25 4.95
CA SER A 279 -8.72 3.19 6.26
C SER A 279 -8.94 1.85 6.98
N ILE A 280 -10.01 1.13 6.64
CA ILE A 280 -10.37 -0.16 7.22
C ILE A 280 -9.69 -1.31 6.46
N ILE A 281 -9.76 -1.30 5.12
CA ILE A 281 -9.26 -2.43 4.31
C ILE A 281 -7.73 -2.52 4.25
N GLY A 282 -7.05 -1.38 4.39
CA GLY A 282 -5.60 -1.34 4.39
C GLY A 282 -5.07 0.09 4.23
N PRO A 283 -4.20 0.51 5.14
CA PRO A 283 -3.72 1.89 5.16
C PRO A 283 -2.73 2.20 4.03
N ILE A 284 -2.13 1.19 3.40
CA ILE A 284 -1.13 1.35 2.34
C ILE A 284 -1.62 0.68 1.07
N GLY A 285 -2.16 1.46 0.17
CA GLY A 285 -2.65 1.04 -1.12
C GLY A 285 -2.18 1.95 -2.25
N LEU A 286 -2.57 1.62 -3.46
CA LEU A 286 -2.30 2.42 -4.65
C LEU A 286 -3.62 2.80 -5.33
N PRO A 287 -3.68 3.93 -6.03
CA PRO A 287 -4.79 4.24 -6.91
C PRO A 287 -5.02 3.12 -7.93
N ALA A 288 -6.26 2.91 -8.34
CA ALA A 288 -6.63 1.83 -9.26
C ALA A 288 -5.86 1.84 -10.58
N PHE A 289 -5.43 3.00 -11.05
CA PHE A 289 -4.58 3.11 -12.24
C PHE A 289 -3.15 2.61 -12.02
N GLU A 290 -2.73 2.39 -10.77
CA GLU A 290 -1.43 1.78 -10.42
C GLU A 290 -1.56 0.31 -10.05
N ALA A 291 -2.62 -0.08 -9.35
CA ALA A 291 -2.84 -1.49 -9.01
C ALA A 291 -4.30 -1.80 -8.71
N ILE A 292 -4.76 -2.96 -9.16
CA ILE A 292 -6.06 -3.53 -8.81
C ILE A 292 -5.90 -4.99 -8.39
N TYR A 293 -6.84 -5.47 -7.56
CA TYR A 293 -6.70 -6.74 -6.83
C TYR A 293 -7.97 -7.61 -6.95
N PRO A 294 -8.33 -8.14 -8.15
CA PRO A 294 -9.48 -9.00 -8.29
C PRO A 294 -9.24 -10.35 -7.62
N ALA A 295 -10.25 -10.81 -6.86
CA ALA A 295 -10.28 -12.15 -6.31
C ALA A 295 -10.75 -13.17 -7.36
N ILE A 296 -10.19 -14.37 -7.32
CA ILE A 296 -10.58 -15.50 -8.18
C ILE A 296 -11.69 -16.30 -7.51
N ALA A 297 -12.81 -16.43 -8.20
CA ALA A 297 -13.88 -17.36 -7.82
C ALA A 297 -13.68 -18.72 -8.49
N THR A 298 -14.33 -19.76 -7.98
CA THR A 298 -14.44 -21.05 -8.65
C THR A 298 -15.54 -21.03 -9.72
N MET A 299 -15.43 -21.89 -10.70
CA MET A 299 -16.45 -22.00 -11.77
C MET A 299 -17.82 -22.47 -11.25
N ASP A 300 -17.84 -23.29 -10.20
CA ASP A 300 -19.06 -23.80 -9.56
C ASP A 300 -19.60 -22.86 -8.46
N GLY A 301 -18.88 -21.80 -8.11
CA GLY A 301 -19.26 -20.85 -7.06
C GLY A 301 -18.97 -21.33 -5.63
N GLU A 302 -18.46 -22.54 -5.45
CA GLU A 302 -18.09 -23.06 -4.13
C GLU A 302 -16.73 -22.48 -3.67
N PRO A 303 -16.54 -22.21 -2.37
CA PRO A 303 -15.26 -21.76 -1.85
C PRO A 303 -14.13 -22.75 -2.14
N MET A 304 -12.97 -22.26 -2.53
CA MET A 304 -11.80 -23.12 -2.69
C MET A 304 -11.34 -23.72 -1.36
N ASN A 305 -10.98 -25.02 -1.38
CA ASN A 305 -10.50 -25.75 -0.22
C ASN A 305 -9.26 -26.58 -0.57
N ALA A 306 -8.27 -26.61 0.32
CA ALA A 306 -7.00 -27.31 0.09
C ALA A 306 -7.11 -28.84 0.02
N MET A 307 -8.29 -29.40 0.24
CA MET A 307 -8.58 -30.82 -0.07
C MET A 307 -8.58 -31.13 -1.56
N HIS A 308 -8.68 -30.12 -2.43
CA HIS A 308 -8.81 -30.26 -3.87
C HIS A 308 -7.72 -29.51 -4.63
N ASP A 309 -7.47 -29.97 -5.85
CA ASP A 309 -6.61 -29.26 -6.80
C ASP A 309 -7.47 -28.40 -7.73
N TYR A 310 -6.86 -27.29 -8.18
CA TYR A 310 -7.53 -26.35 -9.08
C TYR A 310 -6.60 -25.96 -10.22
N VAL A 311 -7.19 -25.55 -11.33
CA VAL A 311 -6.47 -24.94 -12.44
C VAL A 311 -7.14 -23.62 -12.82
N LEU A 312 -6.33 -22.62 -13.03
CA LEU A 312 -6.73 -21.33 -13.57
C LEU A 312 -6.20 -21.21 -15.00
N ARG A 313 -7.08 -21.09 -15.98
CA ARG A 313 -6.73 -21.02 -17.40
C ARG A 313 -7.10 -19.68 -17.98
N MET A 314 -6.19 -19.13 -18.76
CA MET A 314 -6.41 -17.91 -19.55
C MET A 314 -5.82 -18.12 -20.94
N LYS A 315 -6.56 -17.87 -22.00
CA LYS A 315 -6.05 -17.82 -23.37
C LYS A 315 -5.28 -16.51 -23.60
N GLY A 316 -4.53 -16.42 -24.66
CA GLY A 316 -3.74 -15.23 -24.98
C GLY A 316 -4.57 -13.93 -25.07
N ASP A 317 -5.81 -14.02 -25.58
CA ASP A 317 -6.75 -12.90 -25.67
C ASP A 317 -7.51 -12.62 -24.36
N GLU A 318 -7.48 -13.54 -23.40
CA GLU A 318 -8.10 -13.43 -22.07
C GLU A 318 -7.12 -12.96 -21.00
N MET A 319 -5.86 -12.70 -21.34
CA MET A 319 -4.82 -12.30 -20.38
C MET A 319 -5.14 -10.99 -19.68
N PRO A 320 -4.73 -10.86 -18.39
CA PRO A 320 -5.03 -9.69 -17.59
C PRO A 320 -4.56 -8.38 -18.26
N PRO A 321 -5.40 -7.34 -18.28
CA PRO A 321 -5.06 -6.05 -18.90
C PRO A 321 -4.09 -5.24 -18.02
N ALA A 322 -2.91 -5.77 -17.75
CA ALA A 322 -1.84 -5.11 -17.00
C ALA A 322 -0.75 -4.65 -17.96
N THR A 323 -0.44 -3.35 -17.97
CA THR A 323 0.60 -2.79 -18.85
C THR A 323 2.01 -2.93 -18.28
N ALA A 324 2.14 -3.05 -16.95
CA ALA A 324 3.41 -3.37 -16.32
C ALA A 324 3.58 -4.89 -16.14
N PHE A 325 2.88 -5.50 -15.20
CA PHE A 325 2.90 -6.94 -14.98
C PHE A 325 1.70 -7.36 -14.13
N TRP A 326 1.50 -8.65 -13.99
CA TRP A 326 0.48 -9.22 -13.11
C TRP A 326 0.99 -10.46 -12.38
N SER A 327 0.28 -10.84 -11.31
CA SER A 327 0.49 -12.08 -10.58
C SER A 327 -0.83 -12.68 -10.10
N ALA A 328 -0.82 -13.98 -9.77
CA ALA A 328 -1.85 -14.67 -9.01
C ALA A 328 -1.20 -15.22 -7.74
N THR A 329 -1.66 -14.78 -6.57
CA THR A 329 -1.08 -15.13 -5.28
C THR A 329 -2.05 -15.90 -4.43
N LEU A 330 -1.58 -16.98 -3.80
CA LEU A 330 -2.36 -17.92 -3.01
C LEU A 330 -2.23 -17.65 -1.51
N TYR A 331 -3.37 -17.70 -0.80
CA TYR A 331 -3.45 -17.48 0.66
C TYR A 331 -4.35 -18.52 1.33
N ASP A 332 -4.17 -18.74 2.64
CA ASP A 332 -5.21 -19.32 3.49
C ASP A 332 -6.32 -18.27 3.71
N THR A 333 -7.57 -18.72 3.84
CA THR A 333 -8.70 -17.81 4.06
C THR A 333 -8.89 -17.44 5.53
N GLN A 334 -8.31 -18.21 6.45
CA GLN A 334 -8.50 -18.00 7.88
C GLN A 334 -7.76 -16.74 8.37
N ASN A 335 -6.53 -16.57 7.93
CA ASN A 335 -5.67 -15.45 8.34
C ASN A 335 -5.27 -14.54 7.17
N GLY A 336 -5.42 -15.03 5.95
CA GLY A 336 -4.92 -14.38 4.74
C GLY A 336 -3.40 -14.46 4.62
N PHE A 337 -2.76 -15.47 5.17
CA PHE A 337 -1.30 -15.63 5.11
C PHE A 337 -0.87 -16.52 3.95
N PHE A 338 0.40 -16.41 3.56
CA PHE A 338 0.98 -17.33 2.59
C PHE A 338 0.98 -18.76 3.15
N ILE A 339 0.65 -19.74 2.31
CA ILE A 339 0.70 -21.15 2.67
C ILE A 339 2.16 -21.61 2.67
N PRO A 340 2.71 -22.08 3.82
CA PRO A 340 4.08 -22.54 3.91
C PRO A 340 4.35 -23.67 2.91
N ASN A 341 5.44 -23.58 2.18
CA ASN A 341 5.93 -24.66 1.33
C ASN A 341 7.46 -24.59 1.19
N GLU A 342 8.09 -25.72 0.93
CA GLU A 342 9.56 -25.85 0.85
C GLU A 342 10.18 -25.00 -0.27
N ARG A 343 9.41 -24.70 -1.31
CA ARG A 343 9.87 -23.90 -2.45
C ARG A 343 9.74 -22.40 -2.20
N LYS A 344 9.14 -21.99 -1.09
CA LYS A 344 8.81 -20.57 -0.79
C LYS A 344 8.09 -19.88 -1.96
N LYS A 345 7.23 -20.64 -2.65
CA LYS A 345 6.50 -20.17 -3.83
C LYS A 345 5.05 -19.87 -3.46
N TYR A 346 4.65 -18.61 -3.59
CA TYR A 346 3.35 -18.11 -3.15
C TYR A 346 2.55 -17.46 -4.28
N SER A 347 3.23 -17.12 -5.40
CA SER A 347 2.62 -16.51 -6.56
C SER A 347 3.11 -17.11 -7.88
N VAL A 348 2.30 -16.95 -8.91
CA VAL A 348 2.68 -17.14 -10.32
C VAL A 348 2.48 -15.83 -11.04
N GLY A 349 3.49 -15.40 -11.81
CA GLY A 349 3.47 -14.17 -12.58
C GLY A 349 4.81 -13.91 -13.26
N GLU A 350 4.92 -12.75 -13.92
CA GLU A 350 6.14 -12.38 -14.65
C GLU A 350 7.38 -12.34 -13.76
N ASN A 351 7.23 -11.84 -12.52
CA ASN A 351 8.34 -11.75 -11.56
C ASN A 351 8.94 -13.13 -11.24
N GLY A 352 8.11 -14.18 -11.20
CA GLY A 352 8.52 -15.57 -10.96
C GLY A 352 8.88 -16.34 -12.22
N GLY A 353 8.92 -15.70 -13.39
CA GLY A 353 9.30 -16.33 -14.66
C GLY A 353 8.28 -17.30 -15.22
N MET A 354 6.97 -17.01 -15.03
CA MET A 354 5.86 -17.81 -15.56
C MET A 354 6.09 -18.20 -17.04
N LYS A 355 5.58 -19.35 -17.43
CA LYS A 355 5.68 -19.87 -18.80
C LYS A 355 4.33 -19.72 -19.50
N LEU A 356 4.34 -19.06 -20.65
CA LEU A 356 3.17 -18.93 -21.50
C LEU A 356 3.09 -20.06 -22.51
N ASP A 357 1.87 -20.42 -22.89
CA ASP A 357 1.57 -21.34 -23.97
C ASP A 357 1.88 -20.71 -25.35
N ALA A 358 1.82 -21.51 -26.42
CA ALA A 358 2.16 -21.06 -27.76
C ALA A 358 1.22 -19.95 -28.30
N ASP A 359 -0.01 -19.88 -27.80
CA ASP A 359 -1.00 -18.82 -28.11
C ASP A 359 -0.88 -17.59 -27.21
N GLY A 360 0.11 -17.58 -26.29
CA GLY A 360 0.31 -16.53 -25.30
C GLY A 360 -0.58 -16.66 -24.04
N GLY A 361 -1.33 -17.74 -23.92
CA GLY A 361 -2.12 -18.07 -22.74
C GLY A 361 -1.29 -18.69 -21.61
N ILE A 362 -1.97 -19.08 -20.54
CA ILE A 362 -1.36 -19.74 -19.38
C ILE A 362 -2.34 -20.67 -18.65
N ALA A 363 -1.82 -21.78 -18.14
CA ALA A 363 -2.49 -22.60 -17.14
C ALA A 363 -1.71 -22.57 -15.82
N ILE A 364 -2.32 -22.07 -14.75
CA ILE A 364 -1.77 -22.04 -13.40
C ILE A 364 -2.40 -23.18 -12.61
N HIS A 365 -1.59 -24.10 -12.10
CA HIS A 365 -2.04 -25.23 -11.33
C HIS A 365 -1.85 -24.99 -9.83
N ILE A 366 -2.90 -25.14 -9.07
CA ILE A 366 -2.92 -25.07 -7.61
C ILE A 366 -3.10 -26.50 -7.12
N ALA A 367 -2.02 -27.13 -6.66
CA ALA A 367 -2.04 -28.57 -6.35
C ALA A 367 -1.02 -28.91 -5.25
N ALA A 368 -1.29 -30.01 -4.52
CA ALA A 368 -0.37 -30.46 -3.49
C ALA A 368 0.95 -31.01 -4.08
N GLU A 369 0.86 -31.63 -5.24
CA GLU A 369 2.01 -32.13 -6.00
C GLU A 369 2.05 -31.46 -7.38
N GLN A 370 3.25 -31.26 -7.91
CA GLN A 370 3.38 -30.71 -9.26
C GLN A 370 2.80 -31.70 -10.28
N PRO A 371 1.76 -31.31 -11.04
CA PRO A 371 1.21 -32.20 -12.05
C PRO A 371 2.21 -32.49 -13.17
N GLU A 372 2.12 -33.69 -13.76
CA GLU A 372 3.01 -34.09 -14.85
C GLU A 372 2.90 -33.14 -16.05
N GLY A 373 4.04 -32.74 -16.60
CA GLY A 373 4.13 -31.82 -17.74
C GLY A 373 3.90 -30.34 -17.41
N VAL A 374 3.53 -30.00 -16.18
CA VAL A 374 3.33 -28.61 -15.77
C VAL A 374 4.68 -27.97 -15.41
N PRO A 375 5.03 -26.79 -16.01
CA PRO A 375 6.21 -26.06 -15.59
C PRO A 375 6.15 -25.69 -14.09
N GLN A 376 7.29 -25.80 -13.41
CA GLN A 376 7.39 -25.41 -11.99
C GLN A 376 6.98 -23.95 -11.77
N GLU A 377 7.23 -23.09 -12.73
CA GLU A 377 6.88 -21.67 -12.68
C GLU A 377 5.38 -21.42 -12.68
N ASN A 378 4.59 -22.37 -13.22
CA ASN A 378 3.12 -22.28 -13.32
C ASN A 378 2.39 -23.11 -12.26
N TRP A 379 3.09 -23.64 -11.27
CA TRP A 379 2.51 -24.41 -10.18
C TRP A 379 2.56 -23.64 -8.85
N LEU A 380 1.41 -23.54 -8.18
CA LEU A 380 1.24 -23.04 -6.81
C LEU A 380 1.03 -24.20 -5.85
N PRO A 381 2.02 -24.53 -5.00
CA PRO A 381 1.92 -25.64 -4.08
C PRO A 381 0.97 -25.34 -2.92
N ILE A 382 0.15 -26.32 -2.56
CA ILE A 382 -0.71 -26.33 -1.36
C ILE A 382 -0.35 -27.51 -0.48
N ASN A 383 -0.63 -27.39 0.82
CA ASN A 383 -0.60 -28.50 1.75
C ASN A 383 -2.02 -29.09 1.85
N ARG A 384 -2.18 -30.40 1.70
CA ARG A 384 -3.48 -31.07 1.85
C ARG A 384 -4.02 -30.87 3.26
N GLY A 385 -5.26 -30.41 3.36
CA GLY A 385 -5.96 -30.19 4.60
C GLY A 385 -7.35 -29.60 4.38
N ASP A 386 -8.24 -29.78 5.35
CA ASP A 386 -9.57 -29.18 5.31
C ASP A 386 -9.51 -27.74 5.81
N TYR A 387 -9.05 -26.85 4.95
CA TYR A 387 -9.05 -25.41 5.19
C TYR A 387 -9.28 -24.65 3.87
N GLY A 388 -9.87 -23.48 4.01
CA GLY A 388 -10.15 -22.62 2.85
C GLY A 388 -8.88 -21.96 2.32
N ILE A 389 -8.83 -21.83 0.99
CA ILE A 389 -7.79 -21.10 0.28
C ILE A 389 -8.43 -20.07 -0.66
N ASP A 390 -7.73 -18.99 -0.94
CA ASP A 390 -8.15 -18.01 -1.94
C ASP A 390 -6.97 -17.57 -2.83
N ILE A 391 -7.30 -17.10 -4.01
CA ILE A 391 -6.33 -16.54 -4.95
C ILE A 391 -6.73 -15.09 -5.22
N ILE A 392 -5.76 -14.20 -5.05
CA ILE A 392 -5.91 -12.81 -5.43
C ILE A 392 -4.96 -12.53 -6.60
N MET A 393 -5.52 -12.06 -7.70
CA MET A 393 -4.71 -11.47 -8.75
C MET A 393 -4.27 -10.06 -8.37
N ARG A 394 -3.10 -9.68 -8.83
CA ARG A 394 -2.59 -8.31 -8.76
C ARG A 394 -2.23 -7.86 -10.15
N LEU A 395 -2.90 -6.83 -10.63
CA LEU A 395 -2.60 -6.20 -11.92
C LEU A 395 -1.91 -4.86 -11.63
N TYR A 396 -0.69 -4.71 -12.08
CA TYR A 396 0.09 -3.48 -11.91
C TYR A 396 0.07 -2.65 -13.18
N ALA A 397 -0.17 -1.35 -13.02
CA ALA A 397 -0.48 -0.41 -14.10
C ALA A 397 -1.57 -0.96 -15.05
N PRO A 398 -2.78 -1.25 -14.53
CA PRO A 398 -3.85 -1.80 -15.35
C PRO A 398 -4.32 -0.81 -16.41
N ASP A 399 -4.67 -1.33 -17.57
CA ASP A 399 -5.50 -0.62 -18.55
C ASP A 399 -6.95 -0.66 -18.06
N LEU A 400 -7.41 0.42 -17.44
CA LEU A 400 -8.73 0.49 -16.82
C LEU A 400 -9.88 0.40 -17.83
N GLU A 401 -9.70 0.85 -19.06
CA GLU A 401 -10.72 0.73 -20.11
C GLU A 401 -10.91 -0.73 -20.52
N ARG A 402 -9.82 -1.45 -20.76
CA ARG A 402 -9.87 -2.90 -21.02
C ARG A 402 -10.37 -3.67 -19.81
N TYR A 403 -9.99 -3.28 -18.59
CA TYR A 403 -10.42 -3.93 -17.35
C TYR A 403 -11.93 -3.93 -17.16
N GLN A 404 -12.63 -2.86 -17.56
CA GLN A 404 -14.09 -2.79 -17.47
C GLN A 404 -14.81 -3.89 -18.30
N ASN A 405 -14.16 -4.37 -19.35
CA ASN A 405 -14.69 -5.39 -20.25
C ASN A 405 -13.98 -6.74 -20.10
N TRP A 406 -12.98 -6.82 -19.25
CA TRP A 406 -12.25 -8.05 -19.00
C TRP A 406 -12.96 -8.93 -17.97
N THR A 407 -13.08 -10.20 -18.28
CA THR A 407 -13.64 -11.17 -17.36
C THR A 407 -12.53 -11.74 -16.49
N VAL A 408 -12.67 -11.59 -15.17
CA VAL A 408 -11.76 -12.22 -14.21
C VAL A 408 -11.86 -13.74 -14.40
N PRO A 409 -10.73 -14.45 -14.58
CA PRO A 409 -10.77 -15.89 -14.78
C PRO A 409 -11.28 -16.61 -13.53
N SER A 410 -11.88 -17.79 -13.72
CA SER A 410 -12.35 -18.64 -12.62
C SER A 410 -11.49 -19.88 -12.48
N ALA A 411 -11.34 -20.36 -11.25
CA ALA A 411 -10.62 -21.59 -10.96
C ALA A 411 -11.53 -22.80 -11.20
N GLU A 412 -11.04 -23.76 -11.95
CA GLU A 412 -11.71 -25.06 -12.19
C GLU A 412 -11.10 -26.11 -11.27
N ARG A 413 -11.95 -26.85 -10.56
CA ARG A 413 -11.51 -28.01 -9.77
C ARG A 413 -11.11 -29.15 -10.70
N PHE A 414 -9.96 -29.76 -10.45
CA PHE A 414 -9.53 -30.93 -11.21
C PHE A 414 -8.93 -32.01 -10.29
N ASP A 415 -8.98 -33.25 -10.74
CA ASP A 415 -8.31 -34.38 -10.08
C ASP A 415 -7.02 -34.71 -10.81
N ALA A 416 -5.86 -34.49 -10.16
CA ALA A 416 -4.55 -34.80 -10.71
C ALA A 416 -4.31 -36.33 -10.91
N SER A 417 -5.23 -37.16 -10.45
CA SER A 417 -5.16 -38.64 -10.52
C SER A 417 -5.85 -39.25 -11.75
N ARG A 418 -6.21 -38.48 -12.76
CA ARG A 418 -6.74 -38.97 -14.03
C ARG A 418 -5.79 -38.81 -15.19
#